data_94b5a80e3dc188eba9f2ee184e4375ba
#
_entry.id   94b5a80e3dc188eba9f2ee184e4375ba
#
_cell.length_a   1.000
_cell.length_b   1.000
_cell.length_c   1.000
_cell.angle_alpha   90.00
_cell.angle_beta   90.00
_cell.angle_gamma   90.00
#
_symmetry.space_group_name_H-M   'P 1'
#
loop_
_entity.id
_entity.type
_entity.pdbx_description
1 polymer ?
#
loop_
_entity_poly.entity_id
_entity_poly.type
_entity_poly.pdbx_seq_one_letter_code
_entity_poly.pdbx_strand_id
1 'polypeptide(L)'
;MPLVRVDVLEGRSPDELTEIGDGVHRALVEAIGIPAQDRFQVLSRHQEGRLVFDRHYLGIARTDGVVFVQITMSVGRSLEQKKNLLAAIVRNLAEKPGVRPEDVLINLVEVVKENWSFGHGIAQYAS
;
A
#
# COMPACT_ATOMS: atom_id res chain seq x y z
N MET A 1 9.48 -5.25 -7.83
CA MET A 1 9.38 -5.75 -6.44
C MET A 1 8.80 -4.68 -5.55
N PRO A 2 7.69 -4.92 -4.92
CA PRO A 2 7.21 -4.00 -3.90
C PRO A 2 7.36 -4.58 -2.49
N LEU A 3 7.68 -3.71 -1.56
CA LEU A 3 7.51 -3.97 -0.13
C LEU A 3 6.41 -3.05 0.34
N VAL A 4 5.32 -3.62 0.82
CA VAL A 4 4.11 -2.89 1.19
C VAL A 4 3.98 -2.82 2.71
N ARG A 5 3.68 -1.63 3.22
CA ARG A 5 3.28 -1.43 4.60
C ARG A 5 1.87 -0.87 4.63
N VAL A 6 1.02 -1.49 5.41
CA VAL A 6 -0.35 -1.03 5.64
C VAL A 6 -0.52 -0.78 7.13
N ASP A 7 -0.95 0.42 7.47
CA ASP A 7 -1.18 0.83 8.85
C ASP A 7 -2.62 1.32 9.00
N VAL A 8 -3.33 0.78 10.00
CA VAL A 8 -4.72 1.13 10.30
C VAL A 8 -4.89 1.27 11.81
N LEU A 9 -5.97 1.89 12.24
CA LEU A 9 -6.37 1.91 13.65
C LEU A 9 -7.01 0.56 14.03
N GLU A 10 -6.91 0.20 15.29
CA GLU A 10 -7.37 -1.09 15.80
C GLU A 10 -8.89 -1.31 15.74
N GLY A 11 -9.66 -0.26 15.40
CA GLY A 11 -11.09 -0.39 15.12
C GLY A 11 -11.38 -1.26 13.91
N ARG A 12 -10.41 -1.39 12.99
CA ARG A 12 -10.50 -2.37 11.92
C ARG A 12 -10.09 -3.74 12.45
N SER A 13 -10.86 -4.77 12.09
CA SER A 13 -10.56 -6.15 12.51
C SER A 13 -9.32 -6.70 11.79
N PRO A 14 -8.70 -7.77 12.34
CA PRO A 14 -7.63 -8.48 11.63
C PRO A 14 -8.06 -8.96 10.24
N ASP A 15 -9.31 -9.42 10.08
CA ASP A 15 -9.82 -9.86 8.79
C ASP A 15 -9.91 -8.71 7.78
N GLU A 16 -10.39 -7.54 8.22
CA GLU A 16 -10.41 -6.36 7.36
C GLU A 16 -9.01 -5.97 6.90
N LEU A 17 -8.03 -6.04 7.81
CA LEU A 17 -6.65 -5.72 7.47
C LEU A 17 -6.08 -6.69 6.43
N THR A 18 -6.40 -7.99 6.56
CA THR A 18 -6.04 -9.00 5.57
C THR A 18 -6.66 -8.67 4.20
N GLU A 19 -7.93 -8.30 4.18
CA GLU A 19 -8.62 -7.91 2.94
C GLU A 19 -7.99 -6.68 2.29
N ILE A 20 -7.56 -5.72 3.10
CA ILE A 20 -6.86 -4.53 2.61
C ILE A 20 -5.54 -4.94 1.95
N GLY A 21 -4.76 -5.80 2.61
CA GLY A 21 -3.52 -6.32 2.03
C GLY A 21 -3.75 -7.04 0.70
N ASP A 22 -4.79 -7.85 0.62
CA ASP A 22 -5.18 -8.55 -0.61
C ASP A 22 -5.53 -7.56 -1.73
N GLY A 23 -6.30 -6.53 -1.41
CA GLY A 23 -6.70 -5.51 -2.39
C GLY A 23 -5.52 -4.71 -2.94
N VAL A 24 -4.57 -4.37 -2.07
CA VAL A 24 -3.34 -3.69 -2.49
C VAL A 24 -2.51 -4.60 -3.40
N HIS A 25 -2.36 -5.86 -3.04
CA HIS A 25 -1.61 -6.81 -3.86
C HIS A 25 -2.24 -6.99 -5.24
N ARG A 26 -3.56 -7.16 -5.30
CA ARG A 26 -4.27 -7.26 -6.57
C ARG A 26 -4.04 -6.03 -7.45
N ALA A 27 -4.05 -4.83 -6.85
CA ALA A 27 -3.81 -3.60 -7.59
C ALA A 27 -2.41 -3.57 -8.21
N LEU A 28 -1.40 -4.03 -7.46
CA LEU A 28 -0.03 -4.11 -7.97
C LEU A 28 0.08 -5.07 -9.15
N VAL A 29 -0.60 -6.20 -9.08
CA VAL A 29 -0.62 -7.17 -10.19
C VAL A 29 -1.34 -6.58 -11.41
N GLU A 30 -2.53 -6.01 -11.21
CA GLU A 30 -3.37 -5.49 -12.29
C GLU A 30 -2.80 -4.24 -12.95
N ALA A 31 -2.31 -3.27 -12.14
CA ALA A 31 -1.94 -1.95 -12.64
C ALA A 31 -0.49 -1.86 -13.13
N ILE A 32 0.43 -2.56 -12.49
CA ILE A 32 1.86 -2.48 -12.85
C ILE A 32 2.50 -3.84 -13.13
N GLY A 33 1.70 -4.89 -13.18
CA GLY A 33 2.12 -6.18 -13.73
C GLY A 33 3.13 -6.95 -12.90
N ILE A 34 3.15 -6.82 -11.58
CA ILE A 34 4.05 -7.65 -10.76
C ILE A 34 3.58 -9.10 -10.80
N PRO A 35 4.50 -10.08 -10.65
CA PRO A 35 4.09 -11.48 -10.51
C PRO A 35 3.23 -11.68 -9.26
N ALA A 36 2.21 -12.55 -9.35
CA ALA A 36 1.29 -12.78 -8.23
C ALA A 36 1.98 -13.29 -6.97
N GLN A 37 3.06 -14.04 -7.10
CA GLN A 37 3.82 -14.56 -5.97
C GLN A 37 4.83 -13.56 -5.40
N ASP A 38 5.03 -12.42 -6.06
CA ASP A 38 5.89 -11.36 -5.57
C ASP A 38 5.13 -10.54 -4.54
N ARG A 39 5.05 -11.07 -3.32
CA ARG A 39 4.24 -10.47 -2.27
C ARG A 39 4.99 -10.39 -0.95
N PHE A 40 5.28 -9.16 -0.53
CA PHE A 40 5.93 -8.86 0.75
C PHE A 40 5.17 -7.71 1.41
N GLN A 41 4.51 -8.00 2.53
CA GLN A 41 3.63 -7.04 3.19
C GLN A 41 3.85 -7.05 4.70
N VAL A 42 3.84 -5.87 5.29
CA VAL A 42 3.75 -5.69 6.74
C VAL A 42 2.40 -5.03 7.01
N LEU A 43 1.54 -5.71 7.75
CA LEU A 43 0.19 -5.27 8.05
C LEU A 43 0.09 -4.99 9.55
N SER A 44 -0.23 -3.76 9.93
CA SER A 44 -0.18 -3.36 11.34
C SER A 44 -1.44 -2.61 11.78
N ARG A 45 -1.96 -2.97 12.96
CA ARG A 45 -3.05 -2.27 13.65
C ARG A 45 -2.46 -1.46 14.79
N HIS A 46 -2.93 -0.23 14.96
CA HIS A 46 -2.42 0.70 15.94
C HIS A 46 -3.49 1.12 16.92
N GLN A 47 -3.09 1.36 18.16
CA GLN A 47 -3.96 1.93 19.19
C GLN A 47 -4.31 3.37 18.83
N GLU A 48 -5.47 3.82 19.31
CA GLU A 48 -5.88 5.22 19.18
C GLU A 48 -4.76 6.14 19.69
N GLY A 49 -4.49 7.20 18.93
CA GLY A 49 -3.42 8.15 19.23
C GLY A 49 -2.03 7.73 18.75
N ARG A 50 -1.88 6.53 18.16
CA ARG A 50 -0.60 6.04 17.63
C ARG A 50 -0.50 6.12 16.11
N LEU A 51 -1.61 6.41 15.44
CA LEU A 51 -1.65 6.74 14.03
C LEU A 51 -2.30 8.11 13.94
N VAL A 52 -1.52 9.12 13.61
CA VAL A 52 -1.93 10.52 13.66
C VAL A 52 -2.09 11.06 12.24
N PHE A 53 -3.20 11.70 11.97
CA PHE A 53 -3.49 12.25 10.65
C PHE A 53 -4.37 13.48 10.78
N ASP A 54 -4.23 14.41 9.83
CA ASP A 54 -5.10 15.58 9.74
C ASP A 54 -6.41 15.18 9.07
N ARG A 55 -7.53 15.58 9.67
CA ARG A 55 -8.86 15.16 9.22
C ARG A 55 -9.37 15.93 8.00
N HIS A 56 -8.70 17.02 7.62
CA HIS A 56 -9.21 17.93 6.58
C HIS A 56 -8.16 18.40 5.57
N TYR A 57 -6.94 17.91 5.67
CA TYR A 57 -5.86 18.35 4.77
C TYR A 57 -6.27 18.16 3.30
N LEU A 58 -6.05 19.17 2.49
CA LEU A 58 -6.45 19.23 1.07
C LEU A 58 -7.96 19.14 0.86
N GLY A 59 -8.75 19.49 1.89
CA GLY A 59 -10.21 19.42 1.82
C GLY A 59 -10.78 18.02 1.79
N ILE A 60 -9.96 17.00 2.13
CA ILE A 60 -10.39 15.61 2.17
C ILE A 60 -10.80 15.26 3.60
N ALA A 61 -12.07 14.90 3.78
CA ALA A 61 -12.61 14.56 5.10
C ALA A 61 -12.29 13.10 5.45
N ARG A 62 -11.43 12.89 6.44
CA ARG A 62 -10.98 11.57 6.89
C ARG A 62 -11.65 11.14 8.17
N THR A 63 -11.78 9.85 8.38
CA THR A 63 -12.37 9.23 9.57
C THR A 63 -11.35 8.31 10.26
N ASP A 64 -11.75 7.71 11.38
CA ASP A 64 -10.93 6.70 12.05
C ASP A 64 -10.75 5.42 11.21
N GLY A 65 -11.47 5.29 10.10
CA GLY A 65 -11.27 4.22 9.14
C GLY A 65 -10.08 4.41 8.21
N VAL A 66 -9.25 5.42 8.45
CA VAL A 66 -8.10 5.75 7.62
C VAL A 66 -7.16 4.57 7.42
N VAL A 67 -6.62 4.46 6.22
CA VAL A 67 -5.65 3.42 5.83
C VAL A 67 -4.44 4.12 5.23
N PHE A 68 -3.27 3.87 5.81
CA PHE A 68 -2.00 4.31 5.24
C PHE A 68 -1.39 3.14 4.47
N VAL A 69 -1.06 3.36 3.20
CA VAL A 69 -0.39 2.38 2.35
C VAL A 69 0.92 2.99 1.88
N GLN A 70 2.03 2.39 2.27
CA GLN A 70 3.34 2.80 1.78
C GLN A 70 3.94 1.65 0.98
N ILE A 71 4.34 1.95 -0.25
CA ILE A 71 4.88 0.95 -1.16
C ILE A 71 6.27 1.39 -1.59
N THR A 72 7.27 0.59 -1.21
CA THR A 72 8.63 0.74 -1.72
C THR A 72 8.77 -0.14 -2.95
N MET A 73 9.17 0.44 -4.06
CA MET A 73 9.28 -0.29 -5.32
C MET A 73 10.44 0.27 -6.17
N SER A 74 10.88 -0.51 -7.14
CA SER A 74 11.95 -0.08 -8.04
C SER A 74 11.48 1.05 -8.94
N VAL A 75 12.39 1.97 -9.26
CA VAL A 75 12.15 3.02 -10.25
C VAL A 75 11.85 2.41 -11.62
N GLY A 76 11.17 3.17 -12.49
CA GLY A 76 10.95 2.78 -13.88
C GLY A 76 9.49 2.83 -14.34
N ARG A 77 8.53 3.03 -13.44
CA ARG A 77 7.13 3.18 -13.84
C ARG A 77 6.85 4.61 -14.24
N SER A 78 6.01 4.79 -15.27
CA SER A 78 5.59 6.10 -15.73
C SER A 78 4.62 6.75 -14.73
N LEU A 79 4.42 8.05 -14.88
CA LEU A 79 3.42 8.78 -14.09
C LEU A 79 2.02 8.15 -14.27
N GLU A 80 1.69 7.77 -15.51
CA GLU A 80 0.39 7.17 -15.81
C GLU A 80 0.22 5.82 -15.09
N GLN A 81 1.24 4.97 -15.11
CA GLN A 81 1.21 3.70 -14.39
C GLN A 81 1.04 3.91 -12.88
N LYS A 82 1.71 4.90 -12.31
CA LYS A 82 1.56 5.22 -10.89
C LYS A 82 0.15 5.71 -10.57
N LYS A 83 -0.41 6.59 -11.40
CA LYS A 83 -1.80 7.04 -11.23
C LYS A 83 -2.79 5.89 -11.31
N ASN A 84 -2.58 4.97 -12.24
CA ASN A 84 -3.42 3.78 -12.37
C ASN A 84 -3.34 2.88 -11.15
N LEU A 85 -2.14 2.74 -10.59
CA LEU A 85 -1.94 1.97 -9.35
C LEU A 85 -2.70 2.61 -8.19
N LEU A 86 -2.56 3.92 -7.98
CA LEU A 86 -3.27 4.63 -6.91
C LEU A 86 -4.79 4.45 -7.04
N ALA A 87 -5.31 4.61 -8.24
CA ALA A 87 -6.75 4.44 -8.50
C ALA A 87 -7.21 3.01 -8.27
N ALA A 88 -6.42 2.02 -8.69
CA ALA A 88 -6.75 0.60 -8.51
C ALA A 88 -6.78 0.21 -7.03
N ILE A 89 -5.84 0.71 -6.23
CA ILE A 89 -5.82 0.46 -4.79
C ILE A 89 -7.12 0.97 -4.17
N VAL A 90 -7.47 2.22 -4.42
CA VAL A 90 -8.68 2.84 -3.85
C VAL A 90 -9.93 2.07 -4.25
N ARG A 91 -10.04 1.71 -5.54
CA ARG A 91 -11.18 0.94 -6.05
C ARG A 91 -11.30 -0.41 -5.36
N ASN A 92 -10.19 -1.15 -5.23
CA ASN A 92 -10.20 -2.47 -4.62
C ASN A 92 -10.58 -2.41 -3.14
N LEU A 93 -10.07 -1.42 -2.41
CA LEU A 93 -10.37 -1.27 -0.98
C LEU A 93 -11.81 -0.78 -0.75
N ALA A 94 -12.38 -0.02 -1.68
CA ALA A 94 -13.79 0.37 -1.62
C ALA A 94 -14.71 -0.83 -1.78
N GLU A 95 -14.33 -1.79 -2.63
CA GLU A 95 -15.10 -3.02 -2.84
C GLU A 95 -15.02 -3.93 -1.61
N LYS A 96 -13.82 -4.11 -1.04
CA LYS A 96 -13.60 -5.02 0.08
C LYS A 96 -12.36 -4.60 0.86
N PRO A 97 -12.46 -4.28 2.14
CA PRO A 97 -13.61 -4.43 3.04
C PRO A 97 -14.63 -3.28 2.99
N GLY A 98 -14.45 -2.30 2.13
CA GLY A 98 -15.34 -1.16 2.07
C GLY A 98 -14.72 0.09 2.68
N VAL A 99 -13.47 0.41 2.32
CA VAL A 99 -12.80 1.63 2.77
C VAL A 99 -13.30 2.81 1.95
N ARG A 100 -13.66 3.90 2.63
CA ARG A 100 -14.03 5.14 1.94
C ARG A 100 -12.81 5.65 1.15
N PRO A 101 -12.97 6.08 -0.11
CA PRO A 101 -11.86 6.63 -0.89
C PRO A 101 -11.09 7.74 -0.15
N GLU A 102 -11.79 8.58 0.59
CA GLU A 102 -11.19 9.68 1.36
C GLU A 102 -10.26 9.21 2.47
N ASP A 103 -10.42 7.96 2.91
CA ASP A 103 -9.64 7.39 4.01
C ASP A 103 -8.36 6.69 3.55
N VAL A 104 -8.08 6.64 2.25
CA VAL A 104 -6.91 5.94 1.73
C VAL A 104 -5.80 6.93 1.41
N LEU A 105 -4.70 6.86 2.15
CA LEU A 105 -3.50 7.63 1.89
C LEU A 105 -2.42 6.69 1.38
N ILE A 106 -1.85 7.00 0.22
CA ILE A 106 -0.85 6.16 -0.43
C ILE A 106 0.42 6.97 -0.67
N ASN A 107 1.55 6.35 -0.36
CA ASN A 107 2.87 6.93 -0.63
C ASN A 107 3.72 5.90 -1.35
N LEU A 108 4.29 6.28 -2.49
CA LEU A 108 5.19 5.43 -3.25
C LEU A 108 6.61 5.88 -3.00
N VAL A 109 7.46 4.94 -2.59
CA VAL A 109 8.88 5.19 -2.34
C VAL A 109 9.67 4.43 -3.41
N GLU A 110 10.33 5.14 -4.29
CA GLU A 110 11.08 4.53 -5.39
C GLU A 110 12.53 4.35 -5.00
N VAL A 111 13.08 3.17 -5.31
CA VAL A 111 14.48 2.83 -5.07
C VAL A 111 15.10 2.24 -6.33
N VAL A 112 16.42 2.34 -6.44
CA VAL A 112 17.15 1.69 -7.53
C VAL A 112 17.26 0.19 -7.26
N LYS A 113 17.43 -0.60 -8.32
CA LYS A 113 17.43 -2.07 -8.24
C LYS A 113 18.51 -2.63 -7.32
N GLU A 114 19.66 -1.99 -7.26
CA GLU A 114 20.78 -2.43 -6.42
C GLU A 114 20.51 -2.33 -4.92
N ASN A 115 19.42 -1.67 -4.53
CA ASN A 115 19.05 -1.51 -3.12
C ASN A 115 18.24 -2.68 -2.56
N TRP A 116 17.96 -3.70 -3.38
CA TRP A 116 17.19 -4.86 -2.94
C TRP A 116 18.09 -6.06 -2.62
N SER A 117 17.80 -6.71 -1.52
CA SER A 117 18.25 -8.07 -1.23
C SER A 117 17.06 -8.88 -0.73
N PHE A 118 16.74 -9.96 -1.43
CA PHE A 118 15.59 -10.81 -1.09
C PHE A 118 15.99 -12.01 -0.23
N GLY A 119 17.20 -12.00 0.27
CA GLY A 119 17.72 -13.05 1.12
C GLY A 119 19.19 -13.30 0.83
N HIS A 120 19.86 -14.00 1.72
CA HIS A 120 21.28 -14.35 1.64
C HIS A 120 22.23 -13.15 1.58
N GLY A 121 21.75 -11.92 1.75
CA GLY A 121 22.56 -10.72 1.66
C GLY A 121 23.10 -10.43 0.26
N ILE A 122 22.44 -10.96 -0.76
CA ILE A 122 22.82 -10.80 -2.16
C ILE A 122 21.88 -9.81 -2.83
N ALA A 123 22.46 -8.90 -3.63
CA ALA A 123 21.69 -7.95 -4.43
C ALA A 123 21.27 -8.63 -5.75
N GLN A 124 20.20 -9.40 -5.74
CA GLN A 124 19.80 -10.24 -6.87
C GLN A 124 19.52 -9.45 -8.15
N TYR A 125 19.11 -8.17 -8.02
CA TYR A 125 18.80 -7.34 -9.19
C TYR A 125 19.99 -6.52 -9.71
N ALA A 126 21.14 -6.58 -9.04
CA ALA A 126 22.30 -5.76 -9.39
C ALA A 126 23.41 -6.54 -10.09
N SER A 127 23.17 -7.75 -10.48
CA SER A 127 24.18 -8.61 -11.12
C SER A 127 24.48 -8.18 -12.56
#